data_e82730345e098a52eb34e533f2f97d6c
#
_entry.id   e82730345e098a52eb34e533f2f97d6c
#
_cell.length_a   1.000
_cell.length_b   1.000
_cell.length_c   1.000
_cell.angle_alpha   90.00
_cell.angle_beta   90.00
_cell.angle_gamma   90.00
#
_symmetry.space_group_name_H-M   'P 1'
#
loop_
_entity.id
_entity.type
_entity.pdbx_description
1 polymer ?
#
loop_
_entity_poly.entity_id
_entity_poly.type
_entity_poly.pdbx_seq_one_letter_code
_entity_poly.pdbx_strand_id
1 'polypeptide(L)'
;MEWEVKVLEELVRLDTDATLRKNYDKAAEMIARYAEELGMDVSIVGDEVPNVVAKLDVGAEKDLALVSHYDVVPAKGPWKLVDREIDPFEPIVIDGKLYGRGAADDKSAIAASLGAIRELKGEKLRYNPLLIVVGDEEVGGTGIKEVVEKRCITGDAAVILDASIEYLSVGASGVVDGWIKVKGKGGHAGYPHVARNPIYGLVRLIGELEKFASFRSTKLSDLPSPPSSPIQRVWGRFTVTMLRAGQKHNAIPGEASAGFDMRLFPGEDLNQALEELKSFLTDAASRLGLEVELEIVGSVNDGWRTPPDHPFVAEVLSAMERAMGKRAIAAELGGNDGFLFAKRGVPTVAIGAIRVPENNIHAPLEFVYLEDVAALKRLIVELLKPGAS
;
A
#
# COMPACT_ATOMS: atom_id res chain seq x y z
N MET A 1 -19.13 -13.09 13.40
CA MET A 1 -18.17 -13.71 12.44
C MET A 1 -18.83 -14.31 11.19
N GLU A 2 -19.90 -15.09 11.30
CA GLU A 2 -20.55 -15.68 10.10
C GLU A 2 -20.97 -14.63 9.04
N TRP A 3 -21.45 -13.47 9.50
CA TRP A 3 -21.86 -12.40 8.59
C TRP A 3 -20.66 -11.72 7.90
N GLU A 4 -19.60 -11.42 8.65
CA GLU A 4 -18.38 -10.83 8.10
C GLU A 4 -17.68 -11.79 7.13
N VAL A 5 -17.66 -13.08 7.44
CA VAL A 5 -17.13 -14.11 6.53
C VAL A 5 -17.94 -14.15 5.25
N LYS A 6 -19.29 -14.10 5.33
CA LYS A 6 -20.16 -14.05 4.16
C LYS A 6 -19.88 -12.81 3.30
N VAL A 7 -19.77 -11.62 3.92
CA VAL A 7 -19.43 -10.37 3.20
C VAL A 7 -18.07 -10.51 2.51
N LEU A 8 -17.05 -11.01 3.22
CA LEU A 8 -15.73 -11.23 2.64
C LEU A 8 -15.76 -12.23 1.47
N GLU A 9 -16.47 -13.34 1.61
CA GLU A 9 -16.64 -14.31 0.50
C GLU A 9 -17.29 -13.67 -0.72
N GLU A 10 -18.34 -12.87 -0.53
CA GLU A 10 -19.01 -12.19 -1.64
C GLU A 10 -18.08 -11.16 -2.33
N LEU A 11 -17.28 -10.43 -1.55
CA LEU A 11 -16.29 -9.49 -2.09
C LEU A 11 -15.18 -10.23 -2.86
N VAL A 12 -14.66 -11.34 -2.32
CA VAL A 12 -13.59 -12.12 -2.96
C VAL A 12 -14.07 -12.73 -4.29
N ARG A 13 -15.33 -13.11 -4.41
CA ARG A 13 -15.92 -13.62 -5.68
C ARG A 13 -15.88 -12.59 -6.81
N LEU A 14 -15.76 -11.31 -6.49
CA LEU A 14 -15.59 -10.28 -7.50
C LEU A 14 -14.10 -10.15 -7.87
N ASP A 15 -13.75 -10.56 -9.07
CA ASP A 15 -12.44 -10.28 -9.67
C ASP A 15 -12.32 -8.77 -9.96
N THR A 16 -11.66 -8.06 -9.09
CA THR A 16 -11.43 -6.61 -9.17
C THR A 16 -9.99 -6.28 -9.54
N ASP A 17 -9.46 -6.96 -10.57
CA ASP A 17 -8.11 -6.75 -11.10
C ASP A 17 -7.87 -5.26 -11.42
N ALA A 18 -6.93 -4.65 -10.72
CA ALA A 18 -6.61 -3.23 -10.81
C ALA A 18 -6.05 -2.83 -12.18
N THR A 19 -5.34 -3.74 -12.85
CA THR A 19 -4.75 -3.47 -14.17
C THR A 19 -5.80 -3.36 -15.28
N LEU A 20 -6.97 -3.94 -15.07
CA LEU A 20 -8.08 -3.96 -16.01
C LEU A 20 -9.32 -3.20 -15.50
N ARG A 21 -9.28 -2.69 -14.27
CA ARG A 21 -10.43 -2.08 -13.56
C ARG A 21 -11.69 -2.94 -13.65
N LYS A 22 -11.52 -4.23 -13.44
CA LYS A 22 -12.55 -5.21 -13.67
C LYS A 22 -13.57 -5.22 -12.53
N ASN A 23 -14.88 -5.26 -12.85
CA ASN A 23 -16.00 -5.31 -11.89
C ASN A 23 -15.99 -4.20 -10.79
N TYR A 24 -15.34 -3.08 -11.01
CA TYR A 24 -15.27 -1.99 -10.05
C TYR A 24 -16.65 -1.45 -9.66
N ASP A 25 -17.53 -1.22 -10.65
CA ASP A 25 -18.91 -0.79 -10.39
C ASP A 25 -19.65 -1.77 -9.48
N LYS A 26 -19.53 -3.08 -9.76
CA LYS A 26 -20.20 -4.11 -8.97
C LYS A 26 -19.68 -4.18 -7.54
N ALA A 27 -18.36 -3.98 -7.35
CA ALA A 27 -17.77 -3.97 -6.02
C ALA A 27 -18.24 -2.74 -5.24
N ALA A 28 -18.20 -1.56 -5.85
CA ALA A 28 -18.68 -0.33 -5.23
C ALA A 28 -20.19 -0.40 -4.89
N GLU A 29 -21.03 -0.87 -5.80
CA GLU A 29 -22.45 -1.07 -5.57
C GLU A 29 -22.73 -2.08 -4.44
N MET A 30 -21.97 -3.17 -4.36
CA MET A 30 -22.11 -4.16 -3.30
C MET A 30 -21.76 -3.58 -1.94
N ILE A 31 -20.64 -2.84 -1.84
CA ILE A 31 -20.19 -2.20 -0.61
C ILE A 31 -21.19 -1.12 -0.18
N ALA A 32 -21.64 -0.30 -1.13
CA ALA A 32 -22.64 0.74 -0.90
C ALA A 32 -23.94 0.16 -0.33
N ARG A 33 -24.44 -0.92 -0.92
CA ARG A 33 -25.64 -1.61 -0.43
C ARG A 33 -25.47 -2.10 1.01
N TYR A 34 -24.33 -2.72 1.35
CA TYR A 34 -24.09 -3.16 2.72
C TYR A 34 -24.04 -1.97 3.70
N ALA A 35 -23.43 -0.86 3.31
CA ALA A 35 -23.39 0.33 4.13
C ALA A 35 -24.79 0.98 4.32
N GLU A 36 -25.60 1.04 3.26
CA GLU A 36 -26.99 1.52 3.32
C GLU A 36 -27.86 0.64 4.25
N GLU A 37 -27.75 -0.70 4.19
CA GLU A 37 -28.45 -1.64 5.07
C GLU A 37 -28.11 -1.39 6.57
N LEU A 38 -26.92 -0.87 6.84
CA LEU A 38 -26.48 -0.48 8.18
C LEU A 38 -26.97 0.90 8.60
N GLY A 39 -27.59 1.67 7.67
CA GLY A 39 -28.15 3.00 7.92
C GLY A 39 -27.13 4.12 7.73
N MET A 40 -26.06 3.87 7.00
CA MET A 40 -25.09 4.91 6.63
C MET A 40 -25.63 5.77 5.48
N ASP A 41 -25.21 7.04 5.45
CA ASP A 41 -25.37 7.92 4.28
C ASP A 41 -24.24 7.60 3.29
N VAL A 42 -24.59 7.15 2.09
CA VAL A 42 -23.66 6.58 1.12
C VAL A 42 -23.58 7.44 -0.13
N SER A 43 -22.36 7.65 -0.60
CA SER A 43 -22.06 8.27 -1.88
C SER A 43 -21.01 7.43 -2.62
N ILE A 44 -21.24 7.16 -3.91
CA ILE A 44 -20.21 6.64 -4.81
C ILE A 44 -19.61 7.85 -5.53
N VAL A 45 -18.30 8.07 -5.38
CA VAL A 45 -17.60 9.24 -5.90
C VAL A 45 -16.43 8.83 -6.81
N GLY A 46 -16.17 9.63 -7.85
CA GLY A 46 -15.14 9.40 -8.83
C GLY A 46 -15.73 9.08 -10.20
N ASP A 47 -15.14 9.66 -11.24
CA ASP A 47 -15.64 9.52 -12.62
C ASP A 47 -15.14 8.23 -13.28
N GLU A 48 -13.88 7.85 -13.03
CA GLU A 48 -13.25 6.67 -13.63
C GLU A 48 -13.13 5.49 -12.65
N VAL A 49 -13.00 5.80 -11.36
CA VAL A 49 -12.85 4.82 -10.27
C VAL A 49 -13.96 5.08 -9.27
N PRO A 50 -14.97 4.20 -9.17
CA PRO A 50 -16.06 4.37 -8.23
C PRO A 50 -15.59 4.07 -6.81
N ASN A 51 -15.45 5.11 -5.99
CA ASN A 51 -15.06 5.01 -4.59
C ASN A 51 -16.29 5.13 -3.70
N VAL A 52 -16.40 4.30 -2.68
CA VAL A 52 -17.52 4.33 -1.74
C VAL A 52 -17.12 5.18 -0.53
N VAL A 53 -17.91 6.21 -0.26
CA VAL A 53 -17.82 7.03 0.95
C VAL A 53 -19.13 6.88 1.69
N ALA A 54 -19.09 6.31 2.88
CA ALA A 54 -20.28 6.06 3.69
C ALA A 54 -20.07 6.58 5.12
N LYS A 55 -20.97 7.42 5.60
CA LYS A 55 -20.93 8.01 6.94
C LYS A 55 -22.12 7.55 7.78
N LEU A 56 -21.84 7.11 9.02
CA LEU A 56 -22.87 6.93 10.02
C LEU A 56 -22.83 8.11 10.99
N ASP A 57 -23.78 9.04 10.85
CA ASP A 57 -23.92 10.15 11.78
C ASP A 57 -24.62 9.68 13.06
N VAL A 58 -23.87 9.65 14.15
CA VAL A 58 -24.37 9.30 15.49
C VAL A 58 -24.38 10.48 16.45
N GLY A 59 -24.21 11.72 15.90
CA GLY A 59 -24.14 12.95 16.66
C GLY A 59 -22.82 13.14 17.42
N ALA A 60 -21.76 12.46 17.04
CA ALA A 60 -20.42 12.68 17.59
C ALA A 60 -19.81 13.98 16.99
N GLU A 61 -18.90 14.62 17.75
CA GLU A 61 -18.25 15.86 17.32
C GLU A 61 -17.23 15.63 16.18
N LYS A 62 -16.70 14.41 16.06
CA LYS A 62 -15.60 14.08 15.15
C LYS A 62 -15.92 12.88 14.28
N ASP A 63 -15.38 12.89 13.08
CA ASP A 63 -15.44 11.79 12.13
C ASP A 63 -14.15 10.96 12.17
N LEU A 64 -14.25 9.63 12.20
CA LEU A 64 -13.13 8.72 12.07
C LEU A 64 -13.17 8.05 10.71
N ALA A 65 -12.18 8.33 9.86
CA ALA A 65 -12.02 7.64 8.59
C ALA A 65 -11.47 6.23 8.80
N LEU A 66 -12.19 5.23 8.28
CA LEU A 66 -11.78 3.84 8.16
C LEU A 66 -11.54 3.59 6.67
N VAL A 67 -10.26 3.48 6.29
CA VAL A 67 -9.84 3.50 4.89
C VAL A 67 -9.37 2.13 4.46
N SER A 68 -9.90 1.63 3.35
CA SER A 68 -9.59 0.33 2.75
C SER A 68 -9.74 0.39 1.23
N HIS A 69 -9.31 -0.66 0.51
CA HIS A 69 -9.50 -0.74 -0.94
C HIS A 69 -10.16 -2.07 -1.36
N TYR A 70 -10.81 -2.04 -2.52
CA TYR A 70 -11.50 -3.23 -3.06
C TYR A 70 -10.81 -3.84 -4.27
N ASP A 71 -9.87 -3.12 -4.90
CA ASP A 71 -9.09 -3.62 -6.02
C ASP A 71 -8.01 -4.60 -5.57
N VAL A 72 -7.53 -5.39 -6.51
CA VAL A 72 -6.56 -6.45 -6.23
C VAL A 72 -5.53 -6.54 -7.36
N VAL A 73 -4.31 -6.98 -7.04
CA VAL A 73 -3.34 -7.36 -8.07
C VAL A 73 -3.82 -8.57 -8.89
N PRO A 74 -3.38 -8.71 -10.16
CA PRO A 74 -3.73 -9.87 -10.98
C PRO A 74 -3.41 -11.20 -10.29
N ALA A 75 -4.35 -12.15 -10.32
CA ALA A 75 -4.18 -13.48 -9.75
C ALA A 75 -3.37 -14.40 -10.67
N LYS A 76 -2.05 -14.13 -10.81
CA LYS A 76 -1.14 -14.89 -11.64
C LYS A 76 -0.53 -16.08 -10.88
N GLY A 77 -0.11 -17.11 -11.64
CA GLY A 77 0.56 -18.30 -11.12
C GLY A 77 -0.39 -19.43 -10.72
N PRO A 78 0.16 -20.55 -10.20
CA PRO A 78 -0.63 -21.72 -9.88
C PRO A 78 -1.37 -21.53 -8.54
N TRP A 79 -2.68 -21.57 -8.55
CA TRP A 79 -3.52 -21.62 -7.36
C TRP A 79 -3.85 -23.08 -7.04
N LYS A 80 -2.93 -23.77 -6.36
CA LYS A 80 -3.07 -25.19 -6.03
C LYS A 80 -2.92 -25.39 -4.53
N LEU A 81 -4.01 -25.76 -3.89
CA LEU A 81 -4.04 -26.08 -2.47
C LEU A 81 -3.98 -27.61 -2.30
N VAL A 82 -2.87 -28.11 -1.74
CA VAL A 82 -2.53 -29.55 -1.69
C VAL A 82 -2.51 -30.13 -3.11
N ASP A 83 -3.45 -30.99 -3.49
CA ASP A 83 -3.55 -31.63 -4.81
C ASP A 83 -4.69 -31.10 -5.66
N ARG A 84 -5.40 -30.06 -5.21
CA ARG A 84 -6.55 -29.47 -5.88
C ARG A 84 -6.21 -28.08 -6.41
N GLU A 85 -6.47 -27.83 -7.70
CA GLU A 85 -6.54 -26.48 -8.24
C GLU A 85 -7.76 -25.77 -7.69
N ILE A 86 -7.59 -24.50 -7.32
CA ILE A 86 -8.66 -23.63 -6.85
C ILE A 86 -8.70 -22.36 -7.71
N ASP A 87 -9.90 -21.82 -7.88
CA ASP A 87 -10.07 -20.51 -8.51
C ASP A 87 -9.75 -19.42 -7.46
N PRO A 88 -8.88 -18.45 -7.76
CA PRO A 88 -8.57 -17.37 -6.84
C PRO A 88 -9.79 -16.51 -6.44
N PHE A 89 -10.87 -16.55 -7.20
CA PHE A 89 -12.12 -15.82 -6.94
C PHE A 89 -13.28 -16.72 -6.49
N GLU A 90 -13.01 -17.99 -6.19
CA GLU A 90 -13.92 -18.88 -5.49
C GLU A 90 -13.38 -19.13 -4.07
N PRO A 91 -13.76 -18.31 -3.08
CA PRO A 91 -13.18 -18.36 -1.75
C PRO A 91 -13.45 -19.71 -1.06
N ILE A 92 -12.43 -20.22 -0.38
CA ILE A 92 -12.49 -21.49 0.35
C ILE A 92 -12.02 -21.26 1.77
N VAL A 93 -12.82 -21.70 2.74
CA VAL A 93 -12.46 -21.68 4.15
C VAL A 93 -11.93 -23.04 4.58
N ILE A 94 -10.66 -23.09 5.03
CA ILE A 94 -10.00 -24.28 5.55
C ILE A 94 -9.20 -23.91 6.78
N ASP A 95 -9.38 -24.63 7.88
CA ASP A 95 -8.62 -24.48 9.13
C ASP A 95 -8.54 -23.02 9.63
N GLY A 96 -9.66 -22.31 9.57
CA GLY A 96 -9.75 -20.91 10.04
C GLY A 96 -9.12 -19.88 9.10
N LYS A 97 -8.75 -20.28 7.88
CA LYS A 97 -8.22 -19.41 6.83
C LYS A 97 -9.21 -19.31 5.68
N LEU A 98 -9.44 -18.11 5.18
CA LEU A 98 -10.19 -17.89 3.93
C LEU A 98 -9.17 -17.61 2.82
N TYR A 99 -9.11 -18.53 1.86
CA TYR A 99 -8.24 -18.43 0.68
C TYR A 99 -8.97 -17.74 -0.45
N GLY A 100 -8.31 -16.81 -1.13
CA GLY A 100 -8.78 -16.08 -2.30
C GLY A 100 -7.99 -14.81 -2.54
N ARG A 101 -7.95 -14.33 -3.77
CA ARG A 101 -7.28 -13.06 -4.11
C ARG A 101 -8.05 -11.88 -3.50
N GLY A 102 -7.33 -11.01 -2.78
CA GLY A 102 -7.91 -9.90 -2.04
C GLY A 102 -8.48 -10.30 -0.68
N ALA A 103 -8.30 -11.57 -0.24
CA ALA A 103 -8.81 -12.01 1.05
C ALA A 103 -8.10 -11.30 2.20
N ALA A 104 -6.79 -11.11 2.13
CA ALA A 104 -6.01 -10.37 3.11
C ALA A 104 -5.87 -8.89 2.71
N ASP A 105 -5.61 -8.63 1.45
CA ASP A 105 -5.24 -7.35 0.87
C ASP A 105 -6.28 -6.92 -0.19
N ASP A 106 -7.32 -6.09 0.15
CA ASP A 106 -7.67 -5.58 1.50
C ASP A 106 -9.18 -5.77 1.81
N LYS A 107 -9.86 -6.71 1.11
CA LYS A 107 -11.32 -6.95 1.27
C LYS A 107 -11.71 -7.39 2.68
N SER A 108 -10.77 -7.98 3.45
CA SER A 108 -11.00 -8.34 4.85
C SER A 108 -11.24 -7.12 5.74
N ALA A 109 -10.58 -6.01 5.47
CA ALA A 109 -10.77 -4.76 6.20
C ALA A 109 -12.16 -4.16 5.95
N ILE A 110 -12.69 -4.28 4.72
CA ILE A 110 -14.05 -3.86 4.39
C ILE A 110 -15.06 -4.67 5.23
N ALA A 111 -14.91 -6.00 5.22
CA ALA A 111 -15.80 -6.89 5.97
C ALA A 111 -15.73 -6.64 7.48
N ALA A 112 -14.52 -6.42 8.03
CA ALA A 112 -14.32 -6.10 9.44
C ALA A 112 -14.96 -4.76 9.83
N SER A 113 -14.80 -3.73 9.00
CA SER A 113 -15.37 -2.39 9.22
C SER A 113 -16.88 -2.41 9.20
N LEU A 114 -17.48 -3.01 8.18
CA LEU A 114 -18.94 -3.18 8.10
C LEU A 114 -19.48 -4.00 9.28
N GLY A 115 -18.75 -5.06 9.68
CA GLY A 115 -19.10 -5.88 10.83
C GLY A 115 -19.03 -5.12 12.17
N ALA A 116 -18.07 -4.22 12.34
CA ALA A 116 -17.95 -3.37 13.53
C ALA A 116 -19.11 -2.35 13.59
N ILE A 117 -19.42 -1.71 12.47
CA ILE A 117 -20.54 -0.75 12.38
C ILE A 117 -21.87 -1.46 12.65
N ARG A 118 -22.04 -2.68 12.11
CA ARG A 118 -23.22 -3.52 12.37
C ARG A 118 -23.39 -3.85 13.86
N GLU A 119 -22.31 -4.21 14.54
CA GLU A 119 -22.32 -4.56 15.97
C GLU A 119 -22.69 -3.35 16.84
N LEU A 120 -22.26 -2.15 16.43
CA LEU A 120 -22.45 -0.92 17.19
C LEU A 120 -23.75 -0.17 16.84
N LYS A 121 -24.63 -0.76 16.04
CA LYS A 121 -25.88 -0.11 15.61
C LYS A 121 -26.75 0.25 16.81
N GLY A 122 -27.03 1.54 16.96
CA GLY A 122 -27.85 2.08 18.06
C GLY A 122 -27.07 2.40 19.34
N GLU A 123 -25.79 2.12 19.39
CA GLU A 123 -24.92 2.48 20.51
C GLU A 123 -24.48 3.96 20.42
N LYS A 124 -24.16 4.56 21.58
CA LYS A 124 -23.47 5.85 21.61
C LYS A 124 -22.01 5.66 21.22
N LEU A 125 -21.56 6.36 20.18
CA LEU A 125 -20.18 6.26 19.71
C LEU A 125 -19.39 7.53 20.03
N ARG A 126 -18.06 7.41 20.04
CA ARG A 126 -17.11 8.50 20.24
C ARG A 126 -16.86 9.29 18.97
N TYR A 127 -16.95 8.62 17.82
CA TYR A 127 -16.77 9.17 16.47
C TYR A 127 -17.98 8.84 15.61
N ASN A 128 -18.27 9.66 14.62
CA ASN A 128 -19.06 9.23 13.47
C ASN A 128 -18.16 8.35 12.58
N PRO A 129 -18.47 7.07 12.37
CA PRO A 129 -17.71 6.23 11.45
C PRO A 129 -17.85 6.77 10.01
N LEU A 130 -16.71 7.02 9.35
CA LEU A 130 -16.60 7.41 7.96
C LEU A 130 -15.84 6.31 7.21
N LEU A 131 -16.58 5.41 6.57
CA LEU A 131 -15.99 4.36 5.75
C LEU A 131 -15.60 4.93 4.39
N ILE A 132 -14.34 4.77 4.00
CA ILE A 132 -13.79 5.16 2.70
C ILE A 132 -13.21 3.91 2.08
N VAL A 133 -13.85 3.42 1.00
CA VAL A 133 -13.37 2.24 0.27
C VAL A 133 -13.09 2.64 -1.16
N VAL A 134 -11.83 2.51 -1.56
CA VAL A 134 -11.34 3.02 -2.85
C VAL A 134 -10.96 1.91 -3.81
N GLY A 135 -10.85 2.24 -5.08
CA GLY A 135 -10.19 1.45 -6.09
C GLY A 135 -8.88 2.08 -6.53
N ASP A 136 -8.09 1.35 -7.32
CA ASP A 136 -6.78 1.77 -7.87
C ASP A 136 -5.69 2.00 -6.81
N GLU A 137 -5.81 1.46 -5.58
CA GLU A 137 -4.70 1.50 -4.62
C GLU A 137 -3.49 0.80 -5.21
N GLU A 138 -3.66 -0.42 -5.71
CA GLU A 138 -2.65 -1.33 -6.27
C GLU A 138 -1.93 -0.81 -7.54
N VAL A 139 -2.43 0.29 -8.12
CA VAL A 139 -1.88 0.89 -9.36
C VAL A 139 -1.60 2.39 -9.25
N GLY A 140 -1.50 2.91 -8.03
CA GLY A 140 -1.03 4.27 -7.76
C GLY A 140 -2.05 5.23 -7.13
N GLY A 141 -3.11 4.71 -6.53
CA GLY A 141 -4.00 5.44 -5.63
C GLY A 141 -4.78 6.59 -6.30
N THR A 142 -5.30 6.38 -7.51
CA THR A 142 -6.11 7.42 -8.16
C THR A 142 -7.45 7.61 -7.48
N GLY A 143 -8.04 6.52 -6.94
CA GLY A 143 -9.28 6.55 -6.19
C GLY A 143 -9.18 7.40 -4.92
N ILE A 144 -8.19 7.15 -4.09
CA ILE A 144 -8.02 7.91 -2.85
C ILE A 144 -7.70 9.40 -3.10
N LYS A 145 -6.96 9.73 -4.19
CA LYS A 145 -6.72 11.12 -4.59
C LYS A 145 -8.02 11.84 -4.95
N GLU A 146 -8.94 11.16 -5.64
CA GLU A 146 -10.28 11.71 -5.92
C GLU A 146 -11.03 12.06 -4.63
N VAL A 147 -11.03 11.16 -3.66
CA VAL A 147 -11.72 11.34 -2.37
C VAL A 147 -11.06 12.44 -1.53
N VAL A 148 -9.76 12.32 -1.28
CA VAL A 148 -9.03 13.18 -0.33
C VAL A 148 -8.64 14.52 -0.93
N GLU A 149 -8.08 14.54 -2.16
CA GLU A 149 -7.56 15.79 -2.74
C GLU A 149 -8.64 16.61 -3.43
N LYS A 150 -9.51 15.96 -4.22
CA LYS A 150 -10.52 16.70 -4.98
C LYS A 150 -11.82 16.95 -4.20
N ARG A 151 -12.28 15.96 -3.42
CA ARG A 151 -13.53 16.07 -2.64
C ARG A 151 -13.31 16.58 -1.21
N CYS A 152 -12.05 16.61 -0.74
CA CYS A 152 -11.69 17.03 0.62
C CYS A 152 -12.35 16.21 1.73
N ILE A 153 -12.57 14.91 1.49
CA ILE A 153 -13.17 13.99 2.46
C ILE A 153 -12.03 13.28 3.20
N THR A 154 -11.84 13.58 4.49
CA THR A 154 -10.70 13.08 5.27
C THR A 154 -11.05 12.55 6.66
N GLY A 155 -12.18 12.98 7.23
CA GLY A 155 -12.41 12.82 8.68
C GLY A 155 -11.48 13.70 9.53
N ASP A 156 -11.61 13.60 10.85
CA ASP A 156 -10.75 14.29 11.85
C ASP A 156 -9.53 13.44 12.26
N ALA A 157 -9.61 12.14 12.03
CA ALA A 157 -8.52 11.17 12.17
C ALA A 157 -8.74 10.03 11.17
N ALA A 158 -7.67 9.33 10.79
CA ALA A 158 -7.74 8.24 9.82
C ALA A 158 -7.02 6.97 10.31
N VAL A 159 -7.67 5.83 10.09
CA VAL A 159 -7.09 4.50 10.22
C VAL A 159 -7.06 3.85 8.84
N ILE A 160 -5.86 3.63 8.32
CA ILE A 160 -5.65 2.87 7.08
C ILE A 160 -5.66 1.39 7.46
N LEU A 161 -6.57 0.64 6.88
CA LEU A 161 -6.82 -0.74 7.28
C LEU A 161 -6.02 -1.76 6.46
N ASP A 162 -5.29 -1.28 5.50
CA ASP A 162 -4.32 -2.03 4.70
C ASP A 162 -2.94 -2.03 5.38
N ALA A 163 -2.78 -2.85 6.42
CA ALA A 163 -1.53 -2.96 7.19
C ALA A 163 -1.49 -4.25 8.04
N SER A 164 -0.39 -4.41 8.80
CA SER A 164 -0.23 -5.56 9.69
C SER A 164 -1.18 -5.55 10.89
N ILE A 165 -1.63 -6.75 11.30
CA ILE A 165 -2.37 -6.96 12.55
C ILE A 165 -1.45 -7.02 13.79
N GLU A 166 -0.14 -7.12 13.59
CA GLU A 166 0.80 -7.39 14.66
C GLU A 166 1.23 -6.14 15.44
N TYR A 167 1.16 -4.97 14.81
CA TYR A 167 1.56 -3.68 15.37
C TYR A 167 0.71 -2.54 14.80
N LEU A 168 0.64 -1.46 15.55
CA LEU A 168 0.09 -0.20 15.05
C LEU A 168 1.16 0.51 14.22
N SER A 169 0.91 0.69 12.94
CA SER A 169 1.79 1.49 12.11
C SER A 169 1.54 2.98 12.32
N VAL A 170 2.59 3.71 12.66
CA VAL A 170 2.58 5.16 12.86
C VAL A 170 3.30 5.90 11.73
N GLY A 171 3.53 5.21 10.61
CA GLY A 171 4.13 5.76 9.42
C GLY A 171 4.34 4.72 8.34
N ALA A 172 4.51 5.16 7.11
CA ALA A 172 4.85 4.31 5.97
C ALA A 172 5.89 4.98 5.08
N SER A 173 6.66 4.16 4.38
CA SER A 173 7.71 4.62 3.48
C SER A 173 7.13 5.38 2.29
N GLY A 174 7.82 6.42 1.86
CA GLY A 174 7.60 7.03 0.56
C GLY A 174 8.22 6.20 -0.57
N VAL A 175 7.87 6.53 -1.79
CA VAL A 175 8.38 5.84 -2.98
C VAL A 175 8.71 6.82 -4.09
N VAL A 176 9.78 6.52 -4.82
CA VAL A 176 10.14 7.16 -6.09
C VAL A 176 10.53 6.09 -7.08
N ASP A 177 9.77 5.99 -8.15
CA ASP A 177 10.04 5.11 -9.28
C ASP A 177 10.60 5.88 -10.47
N GLY A 178 11.46 5.26 -11.24
CA GLY A 178 12.01 5.92 -12.42
C GLY A 178 12.91 5.07 -13.28
N TRP A 179 13.47 5.72 -14.29
CA TRP A 179 14.44 5.15 -15.23
C TRP A 179 15.72 5.94 -15.23
N ILE A 180 16.84 5.22 -15.19
CA ILE A 180 18.17 5.75 -15.42
C ILE A 180 18.58 5.28 -16.81
N LYS A 181 18.75 6.22 -17.75
CA LYS A 181 19.04 5.95 -19.14
C LYS A 181 20.49 6.31 -19.45
N VAL A 182 21.23 5.39 -20.07
CA VAL A 182 22.57 5.62 -20.57
C VAL A 182 22.51 5.80 -22.09
N LYS A 183 22.92 6.95 -22.58
CA LYS A 183 22.97 7.26 -24.01
C LYS A 183 24.24 6.68 -24.64
N GLY A 184 24.08 6.11 -25.83
CA GLY A 184 25.15 5.55 -26.64
C GLY A 184 25.12 6.08 -28.06
N LYS A 185 25.81 5.36 -28.94
CA LYS A 185 25.71 5.53 -30.38
C LYS A 185 25.48 4.15 -30.98
N GLY A 186 24.30 3.92 -31.54
CA GLY A 186 23.92 2.67 -32.16
C GLY A 186 24.77 2.40 -33.43
N GLY A 187 24.84 1.11 -33.79
CA GLY A 187 25.57 0.70 -35.00
C GLY A 187 25.52 -0.80 -35.26
N HIS A 188 26.10 -1.23 -36.36
CA HIS A 188 26.21 -2.65 -36.67
C HIS A 188 27.30 -3.30 -35.81
N ALA A 189 26.97 -4.44 -35.15
CA ALA A 189 27.86 -5.10 -34.21
C ALA A 189 29.21 -5.55 -34.83
N GLY A 190 29.28 -5.76 -36.16
CA GLY A 190 30.52 -6.03 -36.89
C GLY A 190 31.47 -4.82 -37.01
N TYR A 191 31.00 -3.62 -36.70
CA TYR A 191 31.79 -2.38 -36.74
C TYR A 191 31.73 -1.64 -35.39
N PRO A 192 32.16 -2.26 -34.29
CA PRO A 192 31.98 -1.69 -32.96
C PRO A 192 32.77 -0.41 -32.71
N HIS A 193 33.85 -0.17 -33.52
CA HIS A 193 34.71 1.01 -33.43
C HIS A 193 34.05 2.34 -33.85
N VAL A 194 32.91 2.30 -34.56
CA VAL A 194 32.13 3.50 -34.93
C VAL A 194 30.90 3.72 -34.07
N ALA A 195 30.64 2.82 -33.13
CA ALA A 195 29.54 2.86 -32.20
C ALA A 195 30.02 3.13 -30.74
N ARG A 196 29.11 3.51 -29.87
CA ARG A 196 29.35 3.61 -28.43
C ARG A 196 28.27 2.78 -27.73
N ASN A 197 28.62 1.57 -27.28
CA ASN A 197 27.66 0.63 -26.71
C ASN A 197 27.21 1.06 -25.30
N PRO A 198 25.95 1.47 -25.11
CA PRO A 198 25.45 1.92 -23.82
C PRO A 198 25.25 0.77 -22.83
N ILE A 199 25.16 -0.49 -23.29
CA ILE A 199 25.03 -1.65 -22.41
C ILE A 199 26.24 -1.76 -21.47
N TYR A 200 27.45 -1.62 -21.99
CA TYR A 200 28.67 -1.67 -21.15
C TYR A 200 28.74 -0.46 -20.20
N GLY A 201 28.21 0.68 -20.62
CA GLY A 201 28.06 1.86 -19.76
C GLY A 201 27.12 1.60 -18.61
N LEU A 202 25.94 1.07 -18.91
CA LEU A 202 24.91 0.75 -17.92
C LEU A 202 25.37 -0.29 -16.89
N VAL A 203 26.04 -1.37 -17.34
CA VAL A 203 26.61 -2.40 -16.43
C VAL A 203 27.57 -1.78 -15.41
N ARG A 204 28.46 -0.88 -15.85
CA ARG A 204 29.37 -0.17 -14.92
C ARG A 204 28.64 0.77 -13.98
N LEU A 205 27.61 1.47 -14.48
CA LEU A 205 26.80 2.36 -13.68
C LEU A 205 26.01 1.59 -12.61
N ILE A 206 25.48 0.40 -12.91
CA ILE A 206 24.81 -0.47 -11.93
C ILE A 206 25.73 -0.81 -10.75
N GLY A 207 27.01 -1.09 -11.01
CA GLY A 207 28.00 -1.30 -9.94
C GLY A 207 28.21 -0.05 -9.06
N GLU A 208 28.06 1.16 -9.59
CA GLU A 208 28.03 2.38 -8.77
C GLU A 208 26.72 2.51 -8.00
N LEU A 209 25.57 2.14 -8.63
CA LEU A 209 24.27 2.19 -7.98
C LEU A 209 24.15 1.25 -6.76
N GLU A 210 24.90 0.14 -6.71
CA GLU A 210 25.03 -0.69 -5.51
C GLU A 210 25.66 0.08 -4.33
N LYS A 211 26.60 0.99 -4.62
CA LYS A 211 27.18 1.88 -3.59
C LYS A 211 26.16 2.92 -3.12
N PHE A 212 25.34 3.43 -4.04
CA PHE A 212 24.23 4.31 -3.67
C PHE A 212 23.18 3.59 -2.81
N ALA A 213 22.82 2.36 -3.15
CA ALA A 213 21.93 1.53 -2.35
C ALA A 213 22.50 1.31 -0.92
N SER A 214 23.81 1.03 -0.83
CA SER A 214 24.50 0.93 0.45
C SER A 214 24.50 2.24 1.24
N PHE A 215 24.69 3.37 0.59
CA PHE A 215 24.58 4.69 1.19
C PHE A 215 23.15 4.95 1.70
N ARG A 216 22.13 4.66 0.87
CA ARG A 216 20.73 4.80 1.27
C ARG A 216 20.39 3.99 2.53
N SER A 217 20.95 2.78 2.66
CA SER A 217 20.69 1.92 3.82
C SER A 217 21.27 2.45 5.14
N THR A 218 22.15 3.45 5.12
CA THR A 218 22.66 4.11 6.33
C THR A 218 21.71 5.18 6.87
N LYS A 219 20.73 5.60 6.08
CA LYS A 219 19.75 6.60 6.45
C LYS A 219 18.59 5.95 7.17
N LEU A 220 18.38 6.34 8.42
CA LEU A 220 17.44 5.69 9.32
C LEU A 220 16.38 6.68 9.81
N SER A 221 15.13 6.24 9.88
CA SER A 221 14.09 6.90 10.65
C SER A 221 14.35 6.77 12.16
N ASP A 222 13.69 7.57 12.97
CA ASP A 222 13.55 7.35 14.40
C ASP A 222 12.46 6.30 14.74
N LEU A 223 11.63 5.91 13.78
CA LEU A 223 10.57 4.93 13.96
C LEU A 223 11.09 3.49 13.84
N PRO A 224 10.57 2.55 14.68
CA PRO A 224 10.92 1.14 14.56
C PRO A 224 10.37 0.55 13.27
N SER A 225 11.11 -0.37 12.67
CA SER A 225 10.64 -1.19 11.55
C SER A 225 9.81 -2.38 12.05
N PRO A 226 9.07 -3.08 11.16
CA PRO A 226 8.35 -4.29 11.51
C PRO A 226 9.25 -5.32 12.21
N PRO A 227 8.72 -6.13 13.13
CA PRO A 227 9.52 -7.06 13.96
C PRO A 227 10.39 -8.05 13.17
N SER A 228 9.96 -8.45 11.97
CA SER A 228 10.69 -9.38 11.09
C SER A 228 11.82 -8.72 10.28
N SER A 229 12.02 -7.40 10.41
CA SER A 229 12.97 -6.65 9.59
C SER A 229 14.41 -6.87 10.02
N PRO A 230 15.39 -6.91 9.07
CA PRO A 230 16.80 -7.09 9.40
C PRO A 230 17.41 -5.86 10.10
N ILE A 231 16.81 -4.70 9.98
CA ILE A 231 17.22 -3.43 10.61
C ILE A 231 16.07 -2.98 11.52
N GLN A 232 16.40 -2.61 12.76
CA GLN A 232 15.39 -2.27 13.79
C GLN A 232 14.68 -0.93 13.57
N ARG A 233 15.16 -0.11 12.65
CA ARG A 233 14.55 1.18 12.27
C ARG A 233 14.27 1.20 10.79
N VAL A 234 13.19 1.84 10.38
CA VAL A 234 12.90 2.01 8.95
C VAL A 234 14.04 2.79 8.31
N TRP A 235 14.48 2.35 7.14
CA TRP A 235 15.66 2.87 6.46
C TRP A 235 15.39 3.24 5.01
N GLY A 236 16.26 4.05 4.43
CA GLY A 236 16.24 4.37 3.00
C GLY A 236 16.69 3.18 2.17
N ARG A 237 16.01 2.89 1.07
CA ARG A 237 16.32 1.77 0.16
C ARG A 237 16.40 2.27 -1.27
N PHE A 238 17.22 1.61 -2.06
CA PHE A 238 17.31 1.81 -3.51
C PHE A 238 17.55 0.47 -4.17
N THR A 239 16.75 0.12 -5.18
CA THR A 239 16.84 -1.16 -5.86
C THR A 239 16.68 -0.96 -7.35
N VAL A 240 17.61 -1.51 -8.16
CA VAL A 240 17.41 -1.65 -9.60
C VAL A 240 16.52 -2.85 -9.83
N THR A 241 15.35 -2.63 -10.41
CA THR A 241 14.30 -3.64 -10.57
C THR A 241 14.11 -4.10 -12.01
N MET A 242 14.53 -3.31 -12.98
CA MET A 242 14.30 -3.57 -14.41
C MET A 242 15.52 -3.19 -15.26
N LEU A 243 15.73 -3.93 -16.35
CA LEU A 243 16.74 -3.60 -17.37
C LEU A 243 16.14 -3.67 -18.77
N ARG A 244 16.47 -2.70 -19.60
CA ARG A 244 16.05 -2.66 -21.02
C ARG A 244 17.24 -2.27 -21.89
N ALA A 245 17.60 -3.11 -22.86
CA ALA A 245 18.66 -2.79 -23.83
C ALA A 245 18.63 -3.76 -25.03
N GLY A 246 18.89 -3.22 -26.23
CA GLY A 246 19.04 -3.99 -27.45
C GLY A 246 17.75 -4.63 -27.96
N GLN A 247 17.73 -4.98 -29.23
CA GLN A 247 16.61 -5.64 -29.88
C GLN A 247 17.05 -6.77 -30.82
N LYS A 248 18.32 -6.76 -31.28
CA LYS A 248 18.82 -7.69 -32.27
C LYS A 248 20.30 -7.95 -32.04
N HIS A 249 20.74 -9.22 -32.20
CA HIS A 249 22.10 -9.66 -31.90
C HIS A 249 23.18 -8.89 -32.72
N ASN A 250 22.92 -8.52 -33.94
CA ASN A 250 23.88 -7.83 -34.80
C ASN A 250 23.77 -6.29 -34.80
N ALA A 251 23.05 -5.72 -33.79
CA ALA A 251 22.86 -4.28 -33.65
C ALA A 251 23.27 -3.81 -32.24
N ILE A 252 24.16 -2.84 -32.17
CA ILE A 252 24.46 -2.10 -30.94
C ILE A 252 23.34 -1.08 -30.73
N PRO A 253 22.68 -1.04 -29.56
CA PRO A 253 21.61 -0.07 -29.31
C PRO A 253 22.13 1.36 -29.16
N GLY A 254 21.25 2.35 -29.35
CA GLY A 254 21.54 3.75 -29.07
C GLY A 254 21.34 4.15 -27.59
N GLU A 255 20.63 3.32 -26.84
CA GLU A 255 20.30 3.55 -25.43
C GLU A 255 20.20 2.23 -24.65
N ALA A 256 20.50 2.29 -23.37
CA ALA A 256 20.23 1.23 -22.40
C ALA A 256 19.70 1.85 -21.12
N SER A 257 18.74 1.22 -20.45
CA SER A 257 18.10 1.79 -19.27
C SER A 257 17.90 0.80 -18.13
N ALA A 258 17.99 1.30 -16.89
CA ALA A 258 17.67 0.59 -15.66
C ALA A 258 16.45 1.26 -15.00
N GLY A 259 15.43 0.47 -14.70
CA GLY A 259 14.33 0.90 -13.85
C GLY A 259 14.70 0.71 -12.38
N PHE A 260 14.30 1.64 -11.53
CA PHE A 260 14.57 1.60 -10.10
C PHE A 260 13.35 1.89 -9.26
N ASP A 261 13.37 1.38 -8.03
CA ASP A 261 12.50 1.71 -6.91
C ASP A 261 13.37 2.30 -5.79
N MET A 262 13.07 3.51 -5.34
CA MET A 262 13.73 4.15 -4.21
C MET A 262 12.71 4.39 -3.11
N ARG A 263 12.93 3.81 -1.93
CA ARG A 263 12.09 3.98 -0.75
C ARG A 263 12.67 5.03 0.18
N LEU A 264 11.81 5.96 0.56
CA LEU A 264 12.10 6.97 1.56
C LEU A 264 11.64 6.46 2.92
N PHE A 265 12.41 6.69 3.97
CA PHE A 265 11.92 6.39 5.32
C PHE A 265 10.90 7.46 5.78
N PRO A 266 9.95 7.12 6.68
CA PRO A 266 8.96 8.07 7.19
C PRO A 266 9.61 9.34 7.76
N GLY A 267 9.26 10.50 7.21
CA GLY A 267 9.81 11.80 7.59
C GLY A 267 11.04 12.23 6.78
N GLU A 268 11.48 11.46 5.79
CA GLU A 268 12.53 11.90 4.85
C GLU A 268 11.94 12.89 3.83
N ASP A 269 12.69 13.93 3.53
CA ASP A 269 12.32 14.92 2.52
C ASP A 269 12.55 14.36 1.11
N LEU A 270 11.49 14.30 0.30
CA LEU A 270 11.50 13.78 -1.07
C LEU A 270 12.48 14.54 -1.96
N ASN A 271 12.49 15.88 -1.88
CA ASN A 271 13.32 16.69 -2.75
C ASN A 271 14.79 16.49 -2.41
N GLN A 272 15.13 16.39 -1.12
CA GLN A 272 16.48 16.08 -0.67
C GLN A 272 16.94 14.72 -1.17
N ALA A 273 16.09 13.68 -1.08
CA ALA A 273 16.42 12.34 -1.55
C ALA A 273 16.63 12.29 -3.07
N LEU A 274 15.83 13.03 -3.83
CA LEU A 274 15.99 13.17 -5.28
C LEU A 274 17.28 13.90 -5.66
N GLU A 275 17.63 14.97 -4.95
CA GLU A 275 18.89 15.71 -5.20
C GLU A 275 20.11 14.84 -4.86
N GLU A 276 20.06 14.02 -3.83
CA GLU A 276 21.10 13.02 -3.53
C GLU A 276 21.29 12.02 -4.69
N LEU A 277 20.20 11.49 -5.24
CA LEU A 277 20.26 10.59 -6.38
C LEU A 277 20.83 11.29 -7.62
N LYS A 278 20.36 12.50 -7.93
CA LYS A 278 20.85 13.29 -9.08
C LYS A 278 22.34 13.62 -8.94
N SER A 279 22.77 14.06 -7.77
CA SER A 279 24.18 14.36 -7.50
C SER A 279 25.05 13.12 -7.68
N PHE A 280 24.62 11.99 -7.09
CA PHE A 280 25.33 10.73 -7.22
C PHE A 280 25.44 10.26 -8.69
N LEU A 281 24.34 10.35 -9.46
CA LEU A 281 24.34 9.99 -10.88
C LEU A 281 25.27 10.89 -11.70
N THR A 282 25.29 12.19 -11.42
CA THR A 282 26.15 13.16 -12.10
C THR A 282 27.62 12.82 -11.87
N ASP A 283 28.01 12.54 -10.64
CA ASP A 283 29.37 12.16 -10.28
C ASP A 283 29.79 10.82 -10.90
N ALA A 284 28.93 9.81 -10.82
CA ALA A 284 29.19 8.50 -11.39
C ALA A 284 29.30 8.58 -12.92
N ALA A 285 28.40 9.31 -13.58
CA ALA A 285 28.43 9.52 -15.02
C ALA A 285 29.74 10.21 -15.47
N SER A 286 30.15 11.25 -14.74
CA SER A 286 31.41 11.95 -15.01
C SER A 286 32.63 11.04 -14.91
N ARG A 287 32.74 10.26 -13.81
CA ARG A 287 33.86 9.31 -13.61
C ARG A 287 33.90 8.21 -14.69
N LEU A 288 32.73 7.75 -15.14
CA LEU A 288 32.61 6.67 -16.11
C LEU A 288 32.64 7.15 -17.58
N GLY A 289 32.62 8.46 -17.81
CA GLY A 289 32.52 9.05 -19.14
C GLY A 289 31.21 8.70 -19.85
N LEU A 290 30.10 8.73 -19.12
CA LEU A 290 28.76 8.37 -19.59
C LEU A 290 27.91 9.62 -19.73
N GLU A 291 26.96 9.56 -20.68
CA GLU A 291 25.84 10.47 -20.76
C GLU A 291 24.62 9.79 -20.15
N VAL A 292 24.13 10.31 -19.02
CA VAL A 292 23.08 9.71 -18.21
C VAL A 292 21.91 10.67 -18.09
N GLU A 293 20.70 10.15 -18.24
CA GLU A 293 19.43 10.87 -18.04
C GLU A 293 18.63 10.16 -16.93
N LEU A 294 18.07 10.94 -16.01
CA LEU A 294 17.14 10.46 -14.98
C LEU A 294 15.71 10.87 -15.36
N GLU A 295 14.83 9.91 -15.46
CA GLU A 295 13.40 10.10 -15.68
C GLU A 295 12.61 9.54 -14.50
N ILE A 296 11.86 10.39 -13.81
CA ILE A 296 10.97 9.99 -12.74
C ILE A 296 9.62 9.63 -13.35
N VAL A 297 9.13 8.43 -13.08
CA VAL A 297 7.86 7.89 -13.59
C VAL A 297 7.18 7.05 -12.52
N GLY A 298 5.87 6.84 -12.67
CA GLY A 298 5.13 5.99 -11.72
C GLY A 298 4.84 6.67 -10.39
N SER A 299 5.00 5.93 -9.31
CA SER A 299 4.65 6.40 -7.97
C SER A 299 5.71 7.39 -7.44
N VAL A 300 5.24 8.51 -6.92
CA VAL A 300 6.08 9.51 -6.25
C VAL A 300 5.32 10.05 -5.05
N ASN A 301 5.75 9.69 -3.85
CA ASN A 301 5.21 10.24 -2.60
C ASN A 301 6.26 10.24 -1.48
N ASP A 302 6.07 11.12 -0.51
CA ASP A 302 7.01 11.37 0.60
C ASP A 302 6.89 10.32 1.72
N GLY A 303 5.91 9.40 1.62
CA GLY A 303 5.50 8.63 2.78
C GLY A 303 4.78 9.49 3.82
N TRP A 304 4.59 8.94 5.00
CA TRP A 304 3.94 9.69 6.08
C TRP A 304 4.39 9.21 7.46
N ARG A 305 4.11 10.04 8.46
CA ARG A 305 4.30 9.70 9.87
C ARG A 305 3.33 10.48 10.76
N THR A 306 2.87 9.84 11.81
CA THR A 306 2.25 10.48 12.98
C THR A 306 3.19 10.29 14.18
N PRO A 307 3.48 11.34 14.95
CA PRO A 307 4.35 11.21 16.13
C PRO A 307 3.84 10.11 17.08
N PRO A 308 4.70 9.21 17.58
CA PRO A 308 4.28 8.12 18.48
C PRO A 308 3.62 8.58 19.78
N ASP A 309 3.89 9.80 20.20
CA ASP A 309 3.29 10.46 21.39
C ASP A 309 2.01 11.23 21.08
N HIS A 310 1.52 11.19 19.84
CA HIS A 310 0.27 11.85 19.46
C HIS A 310 -0.92 11.21 20.21
N PRO A 311 -1.89 12.00 20.74
CA PRO A 311 -3.04 11.48 21.48
C PRO A 311 -3.84 10.41 20.75
N PHE A 312 -4.01 10.55 19.43
CA PHE A 312 -4.71 9.56 18.61
C PHE A 312 -3.98 8.21 18.57
N VAL A 313 -2.64 8.21 18.51
CA VAL A 313 -1.83 6.97 18.59
C VAL A 313 -2.05 6.27 19.92
N ALA A 314 -2.03 7.02 21.04
CA ALA A 314 -2.28 6.46 22.38
C ALA A 314 -3.69 5.87 22.50
N GLU A 315 -4.67 6.50 21.86
CA GLU A 315 -6.05 6.03 21.80
C GLU A 315 -6.18 4.71 21.06
N VAL A 316 -5.62 4.62 19.84
CA VAL A 316 -5.69 3.38 19.04
C VAL A 316 -4.88 2.26 19.69
N LEU A 317 -3.73 2.54 20.31
CA LEU A 317 -2.98 1.55 21.09
C LEU A 317 -3.78 1.01 22.28
N SER A 318 -4.58 1.85 22.93
CA SER A 318 -5.44 1.43 24.01
C SER A 318 -6.60 0.54 23.52
N ALA A 319 -7.16 0.86 22.35
CA ALA A 319 -8.16 0.00 21.70
C ALA A 319 -7.54 -1.35 21.28
N MET A 320 -6.33 -1.33 20.73
CA MET A 320 -5.58 -2.53 20.35
C MET A 320 -5.31 -3.44 21.56
N GLU A 321 -4.91 -2.87 22.69
CA GLU A 321 -4.69 -3.62 23.92
C GLU A 321 -5.99 -4.28 24.44
N ARG A 322 -7.12 -3.57 24.43
CA ARG A 322 -8.42 -4.15 24.81
C ARG A 322 -8.89 -5.24 23.86
N ALA A 323 -8.70 -5.04 22.55
CA ALA A 323 -9.18 -5.97 21.52
C ALA A 323 -8.32 -7.23 21.37
N MET A 324 -7.00 -7.10 21.55
CA MET A 324 -6.02 -8.14 21.18
C MET A 324 -5.01 -8.47 22.28
N GLY A 325 -4.97 -7.74 23.40
CA GLY A 325 -3.96 -7.89 24.45
C GLY A 325 -2.54 -7.51 24.00
N LYS A 326 -2.40 -6.71 22.94
CA LYS A 326 -1.13 -6.28 22.34
C LYS A 326 -0.98 -4.77 22.36
N ARG A 327 0.26 -4.30 22.47
CA ARG A 327 0.61 -2.88 22.37
C ARG A 327 1.98 -2.77 21.73
N ALA A 328 2.01 -2.66 20.41
CA ALA A 328 3.25 -2.55 19.64
C ALA A 328 3.12 -1.46 18.59
N ILE A 329 4.21 -0.75 18.33
CA ILE A 329 4.33 0.30 17.31
C ILE A 329 5.43 -0.09 16.33
N ALA A 330 5.18 0.13 15.04
CA ALA A 330 6.20 0.12 13.98
C ALA A 330 5.86 1.16 12.91
N ALA A 331 6.64 1.20 11.84
CA ALA A 331 6.27 1.88 10.60
C ALA A 331 6.50 0.94 9.42
N GLU A 332 5.64 1.06 8.40
CA GLU A 332 5.66 0.18 7.24
C GLU A 332 6.89 0.39 6.36
N LEU A 333 7.42 -0.71 5.84
CA LEU A 333 8.45 -0.68 4.79
C LEU A 333 7.83 -0.40 3.42
N GLY A 334 6.56 -0.75 3.21
CA GLY A 334 5.76 -0.35 2.06
C GLY A 334 5.26 1.09 2.17
N GLY A 335 4.56 1.55 1.14
CA GLY A 335 3.71 2.72 1.16
C GLY A 335 2.25 2.29 1.29
N ASN A 336 1.37 3.21 1.67
CA ASN A 336 -0.07 3.07 1.61
C ASN A 336 -0.73 4.44 1.49
N ASP A 337 -2.03 4.50 1.34
CA ASP A 337 -2.82 5.71 1.10
C ASP A 337 -2.80 6.75 2.25
N GLY A 338 -2.23 6.39 3.41
CA GLY A 338 -2.13 7.27 4.57
C GLY A 338 -1.37 8.59 4.32
N PHE A 339 -0.51 8.64 3.31
CA PHE A 339 0.26 9.85 2.99
C PHE A 339 -0.64 11.03 2.58
N LEU A 340 -1.79 10.78 1.97
CA LEU A 340 -2.72 11.85 1.56
C LEU A 340 -3.44 12.49 2.75
N PHE A 341 -3.81 11.69 3.74
CA PHE A 341 -4.40 12.18 4.98
C PHE A 341 -3.39 12.95 5.82
N ALA A 342 -2.20 12.38 6.02
CA ALA A 342 -1.12 13.01 6.77
C ALA A 342 -0.68 14.35 6.13
N LYS A 343 -0.61 14.43 4.80
CA LYS A 343 -0.32 15.66 4.05
C LYS A 343 -1.36 16.77 4.31
N ARG A 344 -2.58 16.40 4.67
CA ARG A 344 -3.63 17.32 5.07
C ARG A 344 -3.67 17.63 6.57
N GLY A 345 -2.68 17.14 7.32
CA GLY A 345 -2.59 17.34 8.76
C GLY A 345 -3.55 16.48 9.57
N VAL A 346 -4.15 15.45 8.97
CA VAL A 346 -5.03 14.50 9.64
C VAL A 346 -4.16 13.46 10.37
N PRO A 347 -4.32 13.28 11.69
CA PRO A 347 -3.65 12.22 12.42
C PRO A 347 -3.98 10.87 11.83
N THR A 348 -2.97 10.16 11.34
CA THR A 348 -3.13 8.92 10.58
C THR A 348 -2.34 7.80 11.23
N VAL A 349 -2.94 6.62 11.32
CA VAL A 349 -2.30 5.36 11.71
C VAL A 349 -2.73 4.26 10.74
N ALA A 350 -2.00 3.13 10.72
CA ALA A 350 -2.43 1.99 9.93
C ALA A 350 -2.42 0.71 10.77
N ILE A 351 -3.43 -0.13 10.57
CA ILE A 351 -3.56 -1.47 11.15
C ILE A 351 -4.62 -2.24 10.37
N GLY A 352 -4.34 -3.48 10.00
CA GLY A 352 -5.23 -4.29 9.17
C GLY A 352 -5.28 -5.74 9.63
N ALA A 353 -5.65 -6.65 8.74
CA ALA A 353 -5.68 -8.08 9.02
C ALA A 353 -4.52 -8.85 8.35
N ILE A 354 -3.47 -8.15 7.96
CA ILE A 354 -2.36 -8.72 7.18
C ILE A 354 -1.25 -9.23 8.11
N ARG A 355 -0.66 -10.38 7.74
CA ARG A 355 0.59 -10.91 8.31
C ARG A 355 1.58 -11.17 7.16
N VAL A 356 2.63 -10.35 7.06
CA VAL A 356 3.68 -10.52 6.06
C VAL A 356 4.83 -11.35 6.65
N PRO A 357 5.32 -12.40 5.96
CA PRO A 357 4.94 -12.89 4.63
C PRO A 357 3.83 -13.96 4.62
N GLU A 358 3.22 -14.30 5.72
CA GLU A 358 2.39 -15.49 5.92
C GLU A 358 1.16 -15.54 5.01
N ASN A 359 0.49 -14.41 4.79
CA ASN A 359 -0.76 -14.34 4.01
C ASN A 359 -0.56 -14.47 2.49
N ASN A 360 0.67 -14.55 1.99
CA ASN A 360 0.98 -14.61 0.55
C ASN A 360 0.35 -13.46 -0.25
N ILE A 361 0.26 -12.25 0.31
CA ILE A 361 -0.22 -11.09 -0.44
C ILE A 361 0.56 -10.93 -1.74
N HIS A 362 -0.10 -10.54 -2.83
CA HIS A 362 0.44 -10.42 -4.20
C HIS A 362 0.98 -11.75 -4.80
N ALA A 363 0.88 -12.88 -4.09
CA ALA A 363 1.31 -14.20 -4.54
C ALA A 363 0.12 -15.17 -4.69
N PRO A 364 0.29 -16.34 -5.33
CA PRO A 364 -0.71 -17.39 -5.31
C PRO A 364 -1.03 -17.89 -3.90
N LEU A 365 -2.24 -18.38 -3.70
CA LEU A 365 -2.73 -18.89 -2.43
C LEU A 365 -2.74 -17.82 -1.32
N GLU A 366 -3.03 -16.58 -1.67
CA GLU A 366 -3.36 -15.55 -0.69
C GLU A 366 -4.51 -16.02 0.20
N PHE A 367 -4.39 -15.73 1.49
CA PHE A 367 -5.42 -16.04 2.47
C PHE A 367 -5.41 -15.05 3.63
N VAL A 368 -6.50 -14.95 4.35
CA VAL A 368 -6.58 -14.25 5.63
C VAL A 368 -6.94 -15.22 6.74
N TYR A 369 -6.37 -15.03 7.93
CA TYR A 369 -6.86 -15.72 9.13
C TYR A 369 -8.17 -15.09 9.57
N LEU A 370 -9.22 -15.89 9.75
CA LEU A 370 -10.52 -15.39 10.22
C LEU A 370 -10.45 -14.82 11.64
N GLU A 371 -9.51 -15.29 12.44
CA GLU A 371 -9.21 -14.72 13.76
C GLU A 371 -8.67 -13.28 13.68
N ASP A 372 -7.92 -12.95 12.63
CA ASP A 372 -7.38 -11.59 12.41
C ASP A 372 -8.47 -10.64 11.94
N VAL A 373 -9.36 -11.08 11.06
CA VAL A 373 -10.56 -10.33 10.69
C VAL A 373 -11.42 -10.03 11.94
N ALA A 374 -11.60 -11.02 12.81
CA ALA A 374 -12.30 -10.83 14.07
C ALA A 374 -11.58 -9.88 15.03
N ALA A 375 -10.25 -9.95 15.06
CA ALA A 375 -9.42 -9.07 15.89
C ALA A 375 -9.49 -7.63 15.41
N LEU A 376 -9.38 -7.41 14.09
CA LEU A 376 -9.53 -6.09 13.48
C LEU A 376 -10.91 -5.50 13.74
N LYS A 377 -11.97 -6.30 13.54
CA LYS A 377 -13.34 -5.89 13.89
C LYS A 377 -13.44 -5.44 15.35
N ARG A 378 -12.93 -6.25 16.30
CA ARG A 378 -12.95 -5.89 17.74
C ARG A 378 -12.19 -4.61 18.01
N LEU A 379 -11.05 -4.38 17.34
CA LEU A 379 -10.28 -3.15 17.49
C LEU A 379 -11.11 -1.94 17.06
N ILE A 380 -11.76 -2.01 15.88
CA ILE A 380 -12.63 -0.94 15.38
C ILE A 380 -13.78 -0.68 16.36
N VAL A 381 -14.41 -1.74 16.89
CA VAL A 381 -15.46 -1.62 17.92
C VAL A 381 -14.95 -0.90 19.16
N GLU A 382 -13.78 -1.30 19.69
CA GLU A 382 -13.17 -0.69 20.87
C GLU A 382 -12.72 0.76 20.65
N LEU A 383 -12.33 1.11 19.43
CA LEU A 383 -11.95 2.47 19.06
C LEU A 383 -13.17 3.40 18.94
N LEU A 384 -14.28 2.90 18.41
CA LEU A 384 -15.51 3.67 18.23
C LEU A 384 -16.32 3.82 19.51
N LYS A 385 -16.20 2.90 20.47
CA LYS A 385 -16.87 3.01 21.78
C LYS A 385 -16.35 4.20 22.59
N PRO A 386 -17.19 4.84 23.41
CA PRO A 386 -16.70 5.83 24.37
C PRO A 386 -15.63 5.19 25.26
N GLY A 387 -14.52 5.90 25.46
CA GLY A 387 -13.48 5.42 26.37
C GLY A 387 -14.04 5.17 27.75
N ALA A 388 -13.57 4.13 28.43
CA ALA A 388 -13.87 3.96 29.85
C ALA A 388 -13.35 5.20 30.58
N SER A 389 -14.27 5.94 31.20
CA SER A 389 -14.01 7.13 32.03
C SER A 389 -13.17 6.79 33.26
#